data_73b66ab7c20e0f3ae3eb3f7a348424d2
#
_entry.id   73b66ab7c20e0f3ae3eb3f7a348424d2
#
_cell.length_a   1.000
_cell.length_b   1.000
_cell.length_c   1.000
_cell.angle_alpha   90.00
_cell.angle_beta   90.00
_cell.angle_gamma   90.00
#
_symmetry.space_group_name_H-M   'P 1'
#
loop_
_entity.id
_entity.type
_entity.pdbx_description
1 polymer ?
#
loop_
_entity_poly.entity_id
_entity_poly.type
_entity_poly.pdbx_seq_one_letter_code
_entity_poly.pdbx_strand_id
1 'polypeptide(L)'
;MNELRPKLFDVMKGYSKAQLIKDIIAGIIVAIIALPLSIALAIASGVGPEQGLYTAIIAGFFISFFGGSRVQIGGPTAAFVVIIYGIVAEYGTDGLIVATILAGIILVIMGICRFGSLIKYIPYTITTGFTCGIAVTLFVGQLKDFFGLQMKSVPSEFLDKIIAYGKHIGTINVTATVIGLVAVAIMLIWPKVTDKIPGSLVAIIVTTAIVYFAKLDVNTIGSVYGQLDSSFPKFHVPAISMKLVQQMLSPAFTIAVLAAIESLLSAVVSDGMIGDTHKSNAELIGQGLGNIFSGLFGGIPATGAIARTAANVRNGGRTPIAGITHCVTLTIILLVLMPLAALIPMTTLAAVLLVVAANMADWESFFRLCKSAPKSDIIVLVATFFLTVFFDLVVAIEIGVVLAALLFMKRMAETADIKAWKYTDSPDITPGEAEKLRDIPHSISVFEICGPMFFAAADQILNINSHHHTKAVVIRMRSVPAIDASAMKSLHELSNRAKRKNITLIFSHVNEQPMHVMEKDGFIELVGKENFHENIVDALDYAEELVR
;
A
#
# COMPACT_ATOMS: atom_id res chain seq x y z
N MET A 1 -16.90 0.20 -18.79
CA MET A 1 -16.03 0.85 -19.80
C MET A 1 -15.46 2.21 -19.33
N ASN A 2 -16.19 2.98 -18.54
CA ASN A 2 -15.71 4.32 -18.11
C ASN A 2 -14.52 4.30 -17.11
N GLU A 3 -14.32 3.23 -16.35
CA GLU A 3 -13.26 3.12 -15.33
C GLU A 3 -11.85 2.88 -15.89
N LEU A 4 -11.74 2.36 -17.11
CA LEU A 4 -10.45 2.11 -17.77
C LEU A 4 -10.01 3.28 -18.68
N ARG A 5 -10.88 4.28 -18.86
CA ARG A 5 -10.55 5.43 -19.70
C ARG A 5 -9.65 6.40 -18.93
N PRO A 6 -8.50 6.82 -19.52
CA PRO A 6 -7.61 7.81 -18.90
C PRO A 6 -8.33 9.10 -18.53
N LYS A 7 -8.01 9.64 -17.35
CA LYS A 7 -8.66 10.85 -16.82
C LYS A 7 -8.40 12.09 -17.67
N LEU A 8 -7.28 12.14 -18.40
CA LEU A 8 -6.93 13.20 -19.32
C LEU A 8 -8.07 13.52 -20.29
N PHE A 9 -8.67 12.49 -20.92
CA PHE A 9 -9.74 12.69 -21.90
C PHE A 9 -11.05 13.22 -21.28
N ASP A 10 -11.26 13.01 -19.98
CA ASP A 10 -12.44 13.52 -19.30
C ASP A 10 -12.28 15.01 -18.95
N VAL A 11 -11.08 15.40 -18.49
CA VAL A 11 -10.83 16.78 -18.03
C VAL A 11 -10.55 17.76 -19.15
N MET A 12 -10.20 17.28 -20.35
CA MET A 12 -10.02 18.16 -21.52
C MET A 12 -11.33 18.76 -22.04
N LYS A 13 -12.48 18.18 -21.68
CA LYS A 13 -13.79 18.76 -21.98
C LYS A 13 -14.01 20.00 -21.12
N GLY A 14 -13.98 21.19 -21.74
CA GLY A 14 -14.14 22.47 -21.03
C GLY A 14 -12.84 23.02 -20.40
N TYR A 15 -11.67 22.54 -20.85
CA TYR A 15 -10.38 23.02 -20.39
C TYR A 15 -10.13 24.51 -20.76
N SER A 16 -9.85 25.33 -19.75
CA SER A 16 -9.70 26.78 -19.95
C SER A 16 -8.23 27.20 -20.13
N LYS A 17 -7.98 28.28 -20.88
CA LYS A 17 -6.63 28.86 -21.01
C LYS A 17 -6.03 29.29 -19.67
N ALA A 18 -6.86 29.78 -18.75
CA ALA A 18 -6.41 30.14 -17.40
C ALA A 18 -5.89 28.93 -16.60
N GLN A 19 -6.56 27.78 -16.75
CA GLN A 19 -6.09 26.53 -16.11
C GLN A 19 -4.83 26.00 -16.79
N LEU A 20 -4.69 26.13 -18.11
CA LEU A 20 -3.48 25.76 -18.83
C LEU A 20 -2.24 26.47 -18.26
N ILE A 21 -2.33 27.78 -18.03
CA ILE A 21 -1.22 28.55 -17.46
C ILE A 21 -0.86 28.06 -16.06
N LYS A 22 -1.87 27.77 -15.23
CA LYS A 22 -1.64 27.23 -13.87
C LYS A 22 -1.00 25.85 -13.92
N ASP A 23 -1.45 24.97 -14.80
CA ASP A 23 -0.89 23.62 -14.96
C ASP A 23 0.56 23.68 -15.47
N ILE A 24 0.90 24.58 -16.40
CA ILE A 24 2.27 24.79 -16.87
C ILE A 24 3.15 25.28 -15.71
N ILE A 25 2.72 26.29 -14.96
CA ILE A 25 3.51 26.82 -13.82
C ILE A 25 3.71 25.72 -12.76
N ALA A 26 2.65 25.01 -12.41
CA ALA A 26 2.73 23.91 -11.43
C ALA A 26 3.68 22.81 -11.92
N GLY A 27 3.60 22.40 -13.18
CA GLY A 27 4.48 21.41 -13.77
C GLY A 27 5.95 21.80 -13.74
N ILE A 28 6.28 23.07 -14.05
CA ILE A 28 7.65 23.59 -13.97
C ILE A 28 8.14 23.57 -12.52
N ILE A 29 7.36 24.05 -11.56
CA ILE A 29 7.73 24.08 -10.14
C ILE A 29 7.99 22.66 -9.64
N VAL A 30 7.10 21.72 -9.97
CA VAL A 30 7.25 20.31 -9.55
C VAL A 30 8.46 19.66 -10.21
N ALA A 31 8.80 19.99 -11.46
CA ALA A 31 10.02 19.48 -12.10
C ALA A 31 11.29 19.94 -11.36
N ILE A 32 11.33 21.19 -10.93
CA ILE A 32 12.44 21.74 -10.14
C ILE A 32 12.55 21.02 -8.79
N ILE A 33 11.43 20.70 -8.15
CA ILE A 33 11.39 19.94 -6.89
C ILE A 33 11.85 18.49 -7.11
N ALA A 34 11.43 17.86 -8.21
CA ALA A 34 11.69 16.46 -8.50
C ALA A 34 13.12 16.18 -8.94
N LEU A 35 13.80 17.15 -9.54
CA LEU A 35 15.15 16.99 -10.09
C LEU A 35 16.16 16.42 -9.07
N PRO A 36 16.43 17.09 -7.94
CA PRO A 36 17.43 16.61 -6.98
C PRO A 36 17.03 15.25 -6.39
N LEU A 37 15.74 15.07 -6.12
CA LEU A 37 15.23 13.85 -5.53
C LEU A 37 15.36 12.67 -6.48
N SER A 38 15.09 12.85 -7.77
CA SER A 38 15.19 11.79 -8.77
C SER A 38 16.65 11.32 -8.94
N ILE A 39 17.59 12.25 -8.98
CA ILE A 39 19.03 11.96 -9.02
C ILE A 39 19.47 11.21 -7.74
N ALA A 40 19.12 11.72 -6.57
CA ALA A 40 19.51 11.14 -5.30
C ALA A 40 18.95 9.72 -5.11
N LEU A 41 17.69 9.47 -5.52
CA LEU A 41 17.06 8.15 -5.43
C LEU A 41 17.71 7.13 -6.39
N ALA A 42 18.10 7.54 -7.60
CA ALA A 42 18.82 6.66 -8.51
C ALA A 42 20.19 6.24 -7.93
N ILE A 43 20.95 7.20 -7.44
CA ILE A 43 22.24 6.95 -6.79
C ILE A 43 22.08 6.04 -5.57
N ALA A 44 21.12 6.30 -4.71
CA ALA A 44 20.82 5.48 -3.53
C ALA A 44 20.39 4.05 -3.91
N SER A 45 19.81 3.88 -5.09
CA SER A 45 19.42 2.58 -5.66
C SER A 45 20.58 1.84 -6.33
N GLY A 46 21.79 2.40 -6.33
CA GLY A 46 22.99 1.78 -6.93
C GLY A 46 23.08 1.91 -8.45
N VAL A 47 22.35 2.85 -9.06
CA VAL A 47 22.36 3.11 -10.50
C VAL A 47 22.85 4.52 -10.82
N GLY A 48 23.04 4.84 -12.09
CA GLY A 48 23.47 6.17 -12.51
C GLY A 48 22.44 7.27 -12.23
N PRO A 49 22.89 8.50 -11.97
CA PRO A 49 22.03 9.63 -11.64
C PRO A 49 21.02 9.97 -12.74
N GLU A 50 21.37 9.77 -14.01
CA GLU A 50 20.52 9.97 -15.18
C GLU A 50 19.33 9.03 -15.21
N GLN A 51 19.45 7.81 -14.70
CA GLN A 51 18.37 6.82 -14.71
C GLN A 51 17.16 7.26 -13.88
N GLY A 52 17.39 8.02 -12.81
CA GLY A 52 16.31 8.64 -12.04
C GLY A 52 15.55 9.70 -12.82
N LEU A 53 16.26 10.48 -13.65
CA LEU A 53 15.63 11.47 -14.53
C LEU A 53 14.89 10.77 -15.68
N TYR A 54 15.48 9.73 -16.29
CA TYR A 54 14.81 8.92 -17.31
C TYR A 54 13.47 8.40 -16.80
N THR A 55 13.46 7.89 -15.57
CA THR A 55 12.23 7.42 -14.92
C THR A 55 11.22 8.55 -14.74
N ALA A 56 11.63 9.70 -14.20
CA ALA A 56 10.73 10.82 -13.97
C ALA A 56 10.15 11.39 -15.27
N ILE A 57 10.92 11.35 -16.37
CA ILE A 57 10.50 11.81 -17.69
C ILE A 57 9.56 10.79 -18.34
N ILE A 58 10.03 9.54 -18.51
CA ILE A 58 9.32 8.53 -19.29
C ILE A 58 8.13 8.00 -18.50
N ALA A 59 8.34 7.44 -17.31
CA ALA A 59 7.22 6.93 -16.53
C ALA A 59 6.25 8.04 -16.14
N GLY A 60 6.75 9.21 -15.75
CA GLY A 60 5.92 10.37 -15.43
C GLY A 60 4.99 10.78 -16.58
N PHE A 61 5.48 10.73 -17.83
CA PHE A 61 4.66 11.00 -19.02
C PHE A 61 3.54 9.97 -19.18
N PHE A 62 3.87 8.68 -19.17
CA PHE A 62 2.88 7.61 -19.34
C PHE A 62 1.84 7.59 -18.22
N ILE A 63 2.27 7.79 -16.97
CA ILE A 63 1.38 7.90 -15.80
C ILE A 63 0.43 9.08 -15.96
N SER A 64 0.94 10.26 -16.33
CA SER A 64 0.09 11.46 -16.52
C SER A 64 -0.86 11.32 -17.71
N PHE A 65 -0.44 10.66 -18.79
CA PHE A 65 -1.24 10.54 -20.00
C PHE A 65 -2.32 9.45 -19.88
N PHE A 66 -1.96 8.27 -19.36
CA PHE A 66 -2.84 7.09 -19.30
C PHE A 66 -3.46 6.85 -17.92
N GLY A 67 -3.02 7.55 -16.89
CA GLY A 67 -3.47 7.38 -15.51
C GLY A 67 -4.92 7.79 -15.28
N GLY A 68 -5.42 7.37 -14.12
CA GLY A 68 -6.78 7.63 -13.66
C GLY A 68 -6.92 8.85 -12.75
N SER A 69 -5.83 9.48 -12.33
CA SER A 69 -5.84 10.70 -11.51
C SER A 69 -5.70 11.96 -12.36
N ARG A 70 -6.29 13.06 -11.90
CA ARG A 70 -6.15 14.36 -12.57
C ARG A 70 -4.80 15.02 -12.34
N VAL A 71 -4.19 14.77 -11.20
CA VAL A 71 -3.08 15.59 -10.68
C VAL A 71 -1.85 14.78 -10.29
N GLN A 72 -1.89 13.46 -10.49
CA GLN A 72 -0.80 12.55 -10.12
C GLN A 72 0.49 12.90 -10.84
N ILE A 73 1.57 12.98 -10.09
CA ILE A 73 2.93 13.10 -10.62
C ILE A 73 3.65 11.78 -10.34
N GLY A 74 4.01 11.07 -11.41
CA GLY A 74 4.76 9.81 -11.33
C GLY A 74 6.27 10.02 -11.39
N GLY A 75 7.02 9.03 -10.92
CA GLY A 75 8.47 9.00 -11.00
C GLY A 75 9.10 8.10 -9.94
N PRO A 76 10.44 8.11 -9.78
CA PRO A 76 11.11 7.29 -8.79
C PRO A 76 10.73 7.73 -7.38
N THR A 77 10.56 6.76 -6.45
CA THR A 77 10.26 7.02 -5.04
C THR A 77 11.23 6.32 -4.11
N ALA A 78 11.30 6.81 -2.88
CA ALA A 78 12.19 6.26 -1.85
C ALA A 78 11.84 4.80 -1.49
N ALA A 79 10.60 4.40 -1.63
CA ALA A 79 10.12 3.07 -1.32
C ALA A 79 10.80 1.96 -2.14
N PHE A 80 11.21 2.27 -3.36
CA PHE A 80 11.87 1.29 -4.22
C PHE A 80 13.38 1.18 -4.01
N VAL A 81 14.01 2.12 -3.31
CA VAL A 81 15.48 2.20 -3.20
C VAL A 81 16.09 0.88 -2.72
N VAL A 82 15.51 0.31 -1.66
CA VAL A 82 16.05 -0.92 -1.05
C VAL A 82 15.94 -2.12 -1.99
N ILE A 83 14.77 -2.31 -2.61
CA ILE A 83 14.55 -3.44 -3.52
C ILE A 83 15.37 -3.28 -4.81
N ILE A 84 15.46 -2.07 -5.35
CA ILE A 84 16.28 -1.81 -6.54
C ILE A 84 17.75 -2.09 -6.24
N TYR A 85 18.25 -1.59 -5.09
CA TYR A 85 19.63 -1.81 -4.68
C TYR A 85 19.96 -3.31 -4.57
N GLY A 86 19.07 -4.11 -3.97
CA GLY A 86 19.20 -5.56 -3.88
C GLY A 86 19.26 -6.23 -5.26
N ILE A 87 18.34 -5.88 -6.17
CA ILE A 87 18.31 -6.42 -7.53
C ILE A 87 19.59 -6.06 -8.31
N VAL A 88 20.03 -4.80 -8.23
CA VAL A 88 21.23 -4.33 -8.93
C VAL A 88 22.48 -5.00 -8.40
N ALA A 89 22.59 -5.19 -7.08
CA ALA A 89 23.75 -5.83 -6.47
C ALA A 89 23.89 -7.31 -6.86
N GLU A 90 22.78 -8.03 -7.07
CA GLU A 90 22.78 -9.46 -7.36
C GLU A 90 22.67 -9.78 -8.86
N TYR A 91 21.83 -9.03 -9.59
CA TYR A 91 21.47 -9.33 -10.98
C TYR A 91 21.87 -8.22 -11.98
N GLY A 92 22.48 -7.15 -11.49
CA GLY A 92 22.89 -6.02 -12.33
C GLY A 92 21.71 -5.22 -12.90
N THR A 93 22.02 -4.34 -13.85
CA THR A 93 21.02 -3.46 -14.49
C THR A 93 20.06 -4.22 -15.38
N ASP A 94 20.47 -5.31 -16.03
CA ASP A 94 19.57 -6.13 -16.85
C ASP A 94 18.47 -6.79 -16.01
N GLY A 95 18.83 -7.29 -14.80
CA GLY A 95 17.85 -7.80 -13.83
C GLY A 95 16.84 -6.74 -13.44
N LEU A 96 17.31 -5.52 -13.18
CA LEU A 96 16.44 -4.40 -12.84
C LEU A 96 15.46 -4.03 -13.97
N ILE A 97 15.95 -3.96 -15.21
CA ILE A 97 15.12 -3.68 -16.38
C ILE A 97 14.01 -4.73 -16.53
N VAL A 98 14.38 -6.02 -16.44
CA VAL A 98 13.41 -7.13 -16.54
C VAL A 98 12.39 -7.06 -15.40
N ALA A 99 12.82 -6.85 -14.14
CA ALA A 99 11.93 -6.72 -13.00
C ALA A 99 10.96 -5.54 -13.17
N THR A 100 11.45 -4.39 -13.67
CA THR A 100 10.63 -3.18 -13.90
C THR A 100 9.57 -3.41 -14.98
N ILE A 101 9.94 -4.06 -16.09
CA ILE A 101 9.00 -4.40 -17.18
C ILE A 101 7.96 -5.40 -16.69
N LEU A 102 8.36 -6.46 -15.99
CA LEU A 102 7.45 -7.46 -15.44
C LEU A 102 6.48 -6.82 -14.43
N ALA A 103 6.97 -5.96 -13.54
CA ALA A 103 6.13 -5.22 -12.61
C ALA A 103 5.10 -4.36 -13.35
N GLY A 104 5.52 -3.69 -14.42
CA GLY A 104 4.61 -2.92 -15.27
C GLY A 104 3.54 -3.79 -15.94
N ILE A 105 3.89 -4.97 -16.43
CA ILE A 105 2.92 -5.93 -17.00
C ILE A 105 1.93 -6.39 -15.93
N ILE A 106 2.40 -6.73 -14.73
CA ILE A 106 1.54 -7.13 -13.60
C ILE A 106 0.55 -6.01 -13.28
N LEU A 107 1.00 -4.74 -13.19
CA LEU A 107 0.14 -3.59 -12.94
C LEU A 107 -0.93 -3.39 -14.03
N VAL A 108 -0.58 -3.56 -15.31
CA VAL A 108 -1.55 -3.49 -16.41
C VAL A 108 -2.60 -4.60 -16.26
N ILE A 109 -2.17 -5.84 -15.97
CA ILE A 109 -3.09 -6.96 -15.73
C ILE A 109 -4.00 -6.66 -14.53
N MET A 110 -3.46 -6.17 -13.41
CA MET A 110 -4.25 -5.78 -12.24
C MET A 110 -5.30 -4.70 -12.59
N GLY A 111 -4.94 -3.70 -13.40
CA GLY A 111 -5.87 -2.67 -13.85
C GLY A 111 -6.98 -3.21 -14.74
N ILE A 112 -6.66 -4.09 -15.70
CA ILE A 112 -7.64 -4.73 -16.61
C ILE A 112 -8.57 -5.66 -15.82
N CYS A 113 -8.02 -6.44 -14.88
CA CYS A 113 -8.79 -7.31 -13.98
C CYS A 113 -9.57 -6.56 -12.89
N ARG A 114 -9.51 -5.21 -12.88
CA ARG A 114 -10.22 -4.33 -11.93
C ARG A 114 -9.80 -4.52 -10.48
N PHE A 115 -8.54 -4.81 -10.25
CA PHE A 115 -7.98 -4.98 -8.90
C PHE A 115 -7.68 -3.65 -8.18
N GLY A 116 -7.94 -2.50 -8.81
CA GLY A 116 -7.77 -1.20 -8.17
C GLY A 116 -8.58 -1.00 -6.88
N SER A 117 -9.70 -1.75 -6.71
CA SER A 117 -10.46 -1.75 -5.47
C SER A 117 -9.86 -2.62 -4.37
N LEU A 118 -8.98 -3.58 -4.69
CA LEU A 118 -8.39 -4.52 -3.71
C LEU A 118 -7.43 -3.84 -2.75
N ILE A 119 -6.85 -2.71 -3.13
CA ILE A 119 -5.97 -1.94 -2.26
C ILE A 119 -6.65 -1.48 -0.96
N LYS A 120 -7.99 -1.35 -0.98
CA LYS A 120 -8.78 -1.04 0.22
C LYS A 120 -8.67 -2.13 1.31
N TYR A 121 -8.26 -3.33 0.92
CA TYR A 121 -8.11 -4.48 1.83
C TYR A 121 -6.71 -4.60 2.45
N ILE A 122 -5.76 -3.72 2.07
CA ILE A 122 -4.45 -3.69 2.70
C ILE A 122 -4.56 -2.92 4.02
N PRO A 123 -4.31 -3.57 5.17
CA PRO A 123 -4.42 -2.91 6.47
C PRO A 123 -3.44 -1.75 6.62
N TYR A 124 -3.90 -0.67 7.24
CA TYR A 124 -3.09 0.51 7.55
C TYR A 124 -1.84 0.18 8.38
N THR A 125 -1.91 -0.84 9.22
CA THR A 125 -0.79 -1.32 10.03
C THR A 125 0.38 -1.85 9.19
N ILE A 126 0.09 -2.52 8.07
CA ILE A 126 1.13 -2.98 7.14
C ILE A 126 1.82 -1.78 6.49
N THR A 127 1.04 -0.84 5.95
CA THR A 127 1.61 0.34 5.27
C THR A 127 2.43 1.19 6.22
N THR A 128 1.98 1.41 7.46
CA THR A 128 2.73 2.17 8.47
C THR A 128 4.01 1.45 8.89
N GLY A 129 3.94 0.14 9.21
CA GLY A 129 5.11 -0.64 9.61
C GLY A 129 6.19 -0.69 8.53
N PHE A 130 5.76 -0.95 7.32
CA PHE A 130 6.56 -0.98 6.11
C PHE A 130 7.22 0.39 5.80
N THR A 131 6.46 1.49 5.81
CA THR A 131 6.99 2.82 5.52
C THR A 131 8.03 3.25 6.56
N CYS A 132 7.81 2.98 7.84
CA CYS A 132 8.80 3.22 8.89
C CYS A 132 10.04 2.34 8.71
N GLY A 133 9.88 1.07 8.32
CA GLY A 133 11.00 0.18 8.04
C GLY A 133 11.87 0.66 6.87
N ILE A 134 11.25 1.06 5.75
CA ILE A 134 11.96 1.66 4.61
C ILE A 134 12.70 2.93 5.04
N ALA A 135 12.07 3.78 5.82
CA ALA A 135 12.69 5.02 6.28
C ALA A 135 13.98 4.75 7.07
N VAL A 136 13.99 3.73 7.94
CA VAL A 136 15.18 3.31 8.69
C VAL A 136 16.27 2.77 7.74
N THR A 137 15.91 1.89 6.81
CA THR A 137 16.88 1.31 5.87
C THR A 137 17.45 2.34 4.91
N LEU A 138 16.61 3.27 4.43
CA LEU A 138 17.04 4.41 3.60
C LEU A 138 17.99 5.32 4.38
N PHE A 139 17.62 5.68 5.62
CA PHE A 139 18.45 6.53 6.49
C PHE A 139 19.83 5.92 6.69
N VAL A 140 19.90 4.66 7.08
CA VAL A 140 21.18 3.95 7.28
C VAL A 140 21.95 3.84 5.96
N GLY A 141 21.29 3.65 4.84
CA GLY A 141 21.89 3.59 3.51
C GLY A 141 22.67 4.85 3.13
N GLN A 142 22.27 6.03 3.65
CA GLN A 142 22.90 7.31 3.32
C GLN A 142 24.13 7.65 4.17
N LEU A 143 24.38 6.93 5.26
CA LEU A 143 25.45 7.27 6.21
C LEU A 143 26.84 7.24 5.59
N LYS A 144 27.08 6.34 4.61
CA LYS A 144 28.35 6.28 3.87
C LYS A 144 28.66 7.62 3.21
N ASP A 145 27.75 8.11 2.37
CA ASP A 145 27.98 9.32 1.57
C ASP A 145 27.84 10.59 2.41
N PHE A 146 27.01 10.56 3.45
CA PHE A 146 26.88 11.67 4.39
C PHE A 146 28.17 11.93 5.18
N PHE A 147 28.80 10.87 5.68
CA PHE A 147 30.07 10.96 6.41
C PHE A 147 31.30 10.85 5.50
N GLY A 148 31.11 10.66 4.20
CA GLY A 148 32.20 10.51 3.25
C GLY A 148 33.11 9.30 3.52
N LEU A 149 32.53 8.17 4.01
CA LEU A 149 33.28 6.96 4.35
C LEU A 149 33.94 6.34 3.13
N GLN A 150 35.22 5.98 3.25
CA GLN A 150 35.95 5.34 2.17
C GLN A 150 35.71 3.83 2.19
N MET A 151 34.80 3.36 1.32
CA MET A 151 34.42 1.95 1.19
C MET A 151 34.36 1.58 -0.29
N LYS A 152 34.92 0.39 -0.65
CA LYS A 152 34.85 -0.13 -2.02
C LYS A 152 33.45 -0.55 -2.44
N SER A 153 32.73 -1.21 -1.53
CA SER A 153 31.33 -1.64 -1.74
C SER A 153 30.57 -1.55 -0.43
N VAL A 154 29.27 -1.31 -0.53
CA VAL A 154 28.36 -1.33 0.62
C VAL A 154 27.59 -2.65 0.57
N PRO A 155 27.55 -3.44 1.66
CA PRO A 155 26.72 -4.64 1.72
C PRO A 155 25.23 -4.33 1.50
N SER A 156 24.49 -5.26 0.91
CA SER A 156 23.04 -5.14 0.71
C SER A 156 22.27 -5.32 2.01
N GLU A 157 22.70 -6.28 2.85
CA GLU A 157 22.03 -6.60 4.10
C GLU A 157 22.22 -5.51 5.17
N PHE A 158 21.15 -5.26 5.94
CA PHE A 158 21.10 -4.16 6.92
C PHE A 158 22.16 -4.30 8.01
N LEU A 159 22.29 -5.48 8.62
CA LEU A 159 23.26 -5.72 9.71
C LEU A 159 24.69 -5.64 9.21
N ASP A 160 24.99 -6.25 8.07
CA ASP A 160 26.33 -6.21 7.47
C ASP A 160 26.72 -4.79 7.09
N LYS A 161 25.76 -3.98 6.66
CA LYS A 161 25.94 -2.56 6.35
C LYS A 161 26.36 -1.78 7.60
N ILE A 162 25.68 -1.96 8.73
CA ILE A 162 26.02 -1.32 10.02
C ILE A 162 27.42 -1.75 10.48
N ILE A 163 27.72 -3.04 10.41
CA ILE A 163 29.03 -3.59 10.80
C ILE A 163 30.14 -3.00 9.89
N ALA A 164 29.89 -2.91 8.58
CA ALA A 164 30.82 -2.33 7.62
C ALA A 164 31.09 -0.84 7.91
N TYR A 165 30.04 -0.07 8.24
CA TYR A 165 30.21 1.34 8.64
C TYR A 165 31.01 1.47 9.93
N GLY A 166 30.76 0.63 10.94
CA GLY A 166 31.54 0.60 12.18
C GLY A 166 33.04 0.34 11.94
N LYS A 167 33.36 -0.57 11.01
CA LYS A 167 34.77 -0.87 10.64
C LYS A 167 35.46 0.30 9.92
N HIS A 168 34.71 1.13 9.19
CA HIS A 168 35.26 2.24 8.41
C HIS A 168 35.03 3.61 9.05
N ILE A 169 34.57 3.67 10.30
CA ILE A 169 34.25 4.93 11.00
C ILE A 169 35.49 5.86 11.11
N GLY A 170 36.68 5.29 11.17
CA GLY A 170 37.94 6.04 11.18
C GLY A 170 38.26 6.76 9.86
N THR A 171 37.49 6.52 8.78
CA THR A 171 37.69 7.17 7.47
C THR A 171 36.73 8.34 7.25
N ILE A 172 36.06 8.83 8.29
CA ILE A 172 35.13 9.97 8.20
C ILE A 172 35.83 11.19 7.59
N ASN A 173 35.22 11.75 6.54
CA ASN A 173 35.63 13.03 5.97
C ASN A 173 34.88 14.16 6.70
N VAL A 174 35.61 14.90 7.53
CA VAL A 174 35.02 16.00 8.32
C VAL A 174 34.43 17.08 7.42
N THR A 175 35.10 17.41 6.31
CA THR A 175 34.61 18.42 5.35
C THR A 175 33.27 17.96 4.72
N ALA A 176 33.15 16.70 4.29
CA ALA A 176 31.92 16.15 3.78
C ALA A 176 30.80 16.21 4.84
N THR A 177 31.10 15.81 6.07
CA THR A 177 30.15 15.84 7.18
C THR A 177 29.64 17.27 7.47
N VAL A 178 30.51 18.26 7.49
CA VAL A 178 30.13 19.67 7.70
C VAL A 178 29.21 20.15 6.55
N ILE A 179 29.56 19.86 5.30
CA ILE A 179 28.71 20.21 4.14
C ILE A 179 27.35 19.52 4.25
N GLY A 180 27.32 18.24 4.64
CA GLY A 180 26.07 17.52 4.89
C GLY A 180 25.21 18.17 5.98
N LEU A 181 25.81 18.56 7.10
CA LEU A 181 25.10 19.25 8.18
C LEU A 181 24.59 20.63 7.75
N VAL A 182 25.36 21.39 6.96
CA VAL A 182 24.90 22.65 6.36
C VAL A 182 23.69 22.41 5.45
N ALA A 183 23.72 21.36 4.61
CA ALA A 183 22.60 21.00 3.76
C ALA A 183 21.34 20.67 4.58
N VAL A 184 21.46 19.85 5.64
CA VAL A 184 20.35 19.53 6.56
C VAL A 184 19.82 20.81 7.22
N ALA A 185 20.70 21.67 7.73
CA ALA A 185 20.30 22.92 8.38
C ALA A 185 19.52 23.83 7.42
N ILE A 186 19.98 23.97 6.17
CA ILE A 186 19.24 24.72 5.15
C ILE A 186 17.84 24.12 4.94
N MET A 187 17.74 22.81 4.76
CA MET A 187 16.45 22.15 4.52
C MET A 187 15.46 22.28 5.69
N LEU A 188 15.93 22.34 6.93
CA LEU A 188 15.09 22.50 8.12
C LEU A 188 14.68 23.96 8.38
N ILE A 189 15.55 24.92 8.04
CA ILE A 189 15.31 26.35 8.29
C ILE A 189 14.55 27.00 7.14
N TRP A 190 14.84 26.63 5.89
CA TRP A 190 14.31 27.27 4.69
C TRP A 190 12.78 27.32 4.61
N PRO A 191 12.02 26.28 5.00
CA PRO A 191 10.56 26.33 5.01
C PRO A 191 9.97 27.43 5.92
N LYS A 192 10.73 27.92 6.90
CA LYS A 192 10.34 29.07 7.75
C LYS A 192 10.52 30.42 7.05
N VAL A 193 11.33 30.47 5.98
CA VAL A 193 11.59 31.68 5.20
C VAL A 193 10.60 31.77 4.02
N THR A 194 10.44 30.67 3.28
CA THR A 194 9.50 30.61 2.15
C THR A 194 9.13 29.17 1.79
N ASP A 195 7.85 28.96 1.49
CA ASP A 195 7.34 27.69 0.99
C ASP A 195 7.36 27.58 -0.55
N LYS A 196 7.72 28.69 -1.24
CA LYS A 196 7.69 28.74 -2.71
C LYS A 196 8.85 28.03 -3.37
N ILE A 197 10.00 27.96 -2.71
CA ILE A 197 11.21 27.33 -3.22
C ILE A 197 11.58 26.16 -2.28
N PRO A 198 11.77 24.93 -2.81
CA PRO A 198 12.12 23.78 -1.97
C PRO A 198 13.46 23.98 -1.28
N GLY A 199 13.52 23.67 0.02
CA GLY A 199 14.76 23.75 0.80
C GLY A 199 15.85 22.82 0.26
N SER A 200 15.52 21.68 -0.32
CA SER A 200 16.46 20.76 -0.97
C SER A 200 17.17 21.38 -2.17
N LEU A 201 16.44 22.14 -3.01
CA LEU A 201 17.06 22.84 -4.14
C LEU A 201 18.04 23.90 -3.66
N VAL A 202 17.65 24.70 -2.65
CA VAL A 202 18.51 25.74 -2.07
C VAL A 202 19.75 25.10 -1.43
N ALA A 203 19.58 24.01 -0.69
CA ALA A 203 20.69 23.27 -0.10
C ALA A 203 21.70 22.82 -1.16
N ILE A 204 21.22 22.25 -2.28
CA ILE A 204 22.07 21.81 -3.38
C ILE A 204 22.83 22.99 -4.00
N ILE A 205 22.14 24.08 -4.33
CA ILE A 205 22.79 25.25 -4.96
C ILE A 205 23.86 25.84 -4.04
N VAL A 206 23.51 26.07 -2.77
CA VAL A 206 24.41 26.70 -1.80
C VAL A 206 25.62 25.80 -1.51
N THR A 207 25.41 24.53 -1.22
CA THR A 207 26.51 23.61 -0.89
C THR A 207 27.39 23.33 -2.11
N THR A 208 26.82 23.21 -3.31
CA THR A 208 27.59 23.06 -4.54
C THR A 208 28.45 24.31 -4.79
N ALA A 209 27.92 25.51 -4.61
CA ALA A 209 28.66 26.74 -4.72
C ALA A 209 29.83 26.81 -3.70
N ILE A 210 29.54 26.45 -2.43
CA ILE A 210 30.59 26.42 -1.38
C ILE A 210 31.71 25.45 -1.78
N VAL A 211 31.38 24.22 -2.14
CA VAL A 211 32.37 23.19 -2.50
C VAL A 211 33.17 23.60 -3.74
N TYR A 212 32.53 24.15 -4.76
CA TYR A 212 33.17 24.57 -6.01
C TYR A 212 34.11 25.75 -5.83
N PHE A 213 33.67 26.84 -5.18
CA PHE A 213 34.46 28.04 -5.03
C PHE A 213 35.56 27.92 -3.95
N ALA A 214 35.29 27.20 -2.86
CA ALA A 214 36.27 26.93 -1.81
C ALA A 214 37.22 25.77 -2.16
N LYS A 215 36.98 25.07 -3.31
CA LYS A 215 37.78 23.91 -3.78
C LYS A 215 37.95 22.84 -2.69
N LEU A 216 36.85 22.51 -2.01
CA LEU A 216 36.86 21.54 -0.92
C LEU A 216 37.00 20.13 -1.44
N ASP A 217 37.77 19.30 -0.75
CA ASP A 217 37.97 17.89 -1.10
C ASP A 217 36.79 17.06 -0.60
N VAL A 218 35.72 17.04 -1.43
CA VAL A 218 34.48 16.31 -1.21
C VAL A 218 34.07 15.61 -2.51
N ASN A 219 33.65 14.36 -2.42
CA ASN A 219 33.14 13.63 -3.57
C ASN A 219 31.94 14.33 -4.18
N THR A 220 31.98 14.57 -5.50
CA THR A 220 30.86 15.08 -6.29
C THR A 220 30.29 13.97 -7.18
N ILE A 221 29.11 14.16 -7.77
CA ILE A 221 28.56 13.19 -8.73
C ILE A 221 29.57 12.96 -9.86
N GLY A 222 30.16 14.01 -10.40
CA GLY A 222 31.16 13.92 -11.49
C GLY A 222 32.44 13.20 -11.07
N SER A 223 32.90 13.32 -9.82
CA SER A 223 34.10 12.60 -9.34
C SER A 223 33.83 11.09 -9.19
N VAL A 224 32.58 10.68 -8.92
CA VAL A 224 32.19 9.28 -8.69
C VAL A 224 31.72 8.59 -9.98
N TYR A 225 30.90 9.27 -10.79
CA TYR A 225 30.25 8.71 -11.97
C TYR A 225 30.88 9.16 -13.29
N GLY A 226 31.82 10.10 -13.27
CA GLY A 226 32.46 10.64 -14.47
C GLY A 226 31.57 11.63 -15.23
N GLN A 227 31.66 11.59 -16.55
CA GLN A 227 30.80 12.42 -17.39
C GLN A 227 29.39 11.87 -17.43
N LEU A 228 28.42 12.71 -17.06
CA LEU A 228 27.00 12.37 -17.07
C LEU A 228 26.46 12.45 -18.50
N ASP A 229 25.68 11.45 -18.90
CA ASP A 229 25.00 11.47 -20.19
C ASP A 229 23.86 12.50 -20.18
N SER A 230 23.97 13.53 -21.00
CA SER A 230 22.94 14.54 -21.20
C SER A 230 22.05 14.26 -22.42
N SER A 231 22.13 13.05 -22.99
CA SER A 231 21.29 12.66 -24.12
C SER A 231 19.89 12.23 -23.66
N PHE A 232 18.94 12.31 -24.57
CA PHE A 232 17.61 11.73 -24.33
C PHE A 232 17.72 10.21 -24.15
N PRO A 233 16.96 9.58 -23.22
CA PRO A 233 17.04 8.15 -22.97
C PRO A 233 16.86 7.32 -24.25
N LYS A 234 17.76 6.38 -24.46
CA LYS A 234 17.74 5.50 -25.64
C LYS A 234 16.91 4.26 -25.34
N PHE A 235 16.16 3.82 -26.34
CA PHE A 235 15.42 2.57 -26.26
C PHE A 235 16.39 1.39 -26.19
N HIS A 236 16.27 0.56 -25.16
CA HIS A 236 17.09 -0.60 -24.92
C HIS A 236 16.24 -1.81 -24.60
N VAL A 237 16.41 -2.89 -25.33
CA VAL A 237 15.80 -4.18 -25.03
C VAL A 237 16.82 -5.01 -24.28
N PRO A 238 16.56 -5.40 -23.02
CA PRO A 238 17.50 -6.19 -22.24
C PRO A 238 17.69 -7.59 -22.83
N ALA A 239 18.81 -8.22 -22.51
CA ALA A 239 19.03 -9.63 -22.83
C ALA A 239 18.15 -10.51 -21.95
N ILE A 240 16.99 -10.90 -22.49
CA ILE A 240 15.99 -11.68 -21.75
C ILE A 240 16.34 -13.17 -21.81
N SER A 241 16.64 -13.80 -20.68
CA SER A 241 16.69 -15.26 -20.54
C SER A 241 15.51 -15.75 -19.69
N MET A 242 14.98 -16.94 -19.99
CA MET A 242 13.88 -17.52 -19.20
C MET A 242 14.25 -17.67 -17.72
N LYS A 243 15.52 -17.98 -17.43
CA LYS A 243 16.02 -18.07 -16.06
C LYS A 243 15.95 -16.72 -15.34
N LEU A 244 16.36 -15.63 -16.01
CA LEU A 244 16.29 -14.28 -15.44
C LEU A 244 14.86 -13.85 -15.19
N VAL A 245 13.94 -14.15 -16.13
CA VAL A 245 12.50 -13.89 -15.95
C VAL A 245 11.96 -14.61 -14.72
N GLN A 246 12.27 -15.90 -14.54
CA GLN A 246 11.83 -16.66 -13.36
C GLN A 246 12.37 -16.08 -12.06
N GLN A 247 13.64 -15.67 -12.03
CA GLN A 247 14.25 -15.05 -10.85
C GLN A 247 13.65 -13.67 -10.53
N MET A 248 13.22 -12.92 -11.54
CA MET A 248 12.65 -11.58 -11.38
C MET A 248 11.14 -11.58 -11.09
N LEU A 249 10.44 -12.71 -11.14
CA LEU A 249 8.99 -12.73 -10.88
C LEU A 249 8.63 -12.25 -9.48
N SER A 250 9.31 -12.73 -8.43
CA SER A 250 9.04 -12.32 -7.05
C SER A 250 9.39 -10.85 -6.80
N PRO A 251 10.59 -10.35 -7.16
CA PRO A 251 10.88 -8.92 -7.09
C PRO A 251 9.90 -8.05 -7.88
N ALA A 252 9.53 -8.47 -9.10
CA ALA A 252 8.58 -7.75 -9.95
C ALA A 252 7.18 -7.67 -9.32
N PHE A 253 6.70 -8.76 -8.72
CA PHE A 253 5.43 -8.78 -8.01
C PHE A 253 5.44 -7.78 -6.86
N THR A 254 6.51 -7.74 -6.08
CA THR A 254 6.66 -6.78 -4.98
C THR A 254 6.68 -5.34 -5.46
N ILE A 255 7.46 -5.04 -6.52
CA ILE A 255 7.47 -3.71 -7.13
C ILE A 255 6.06 -3.34 -7.60
N ALA A 256 5.33 -4.26 -8.23
CA ALA A 256 3.97 -4.00 -8.71
C ALA A 256 2.99 -3.72 -7.57
N VAL A 257 2.99 -4.55 -6.52
CA VAL A 257 2.12 -4.34 -5.35
C VAL A 257 2.44 -3.01 -4.67
N LEU A 258 3.73 -2.72 -4.49
CA LEU A 258 4.18 -1.49 -3.86
C LEU A 258 3.82 -0.25 -4.70
N ALA A 259 4.04 -0.31 -6.03
CA ALA A 259 3.62 0.74 -6.94
C ALA A 259 2.10 0.96 -6.92
N ALA A 260 1.32 -0.11 -6.86
CA ALA A 260 -0.14 -0.04 -6.76
C ALA A 260 -0.57 0.65 -5.45
N ILE A 261 0.02 0.25 -4.30
CA ILE A 261 -0.29 0.84 -2.99
C ILE A 261 0.04 2.33 -2.98
N GLU A 262 1.27 2.70 -3.31
CA GLU A 262 1.72 4.09 -3.25
C GLU A 262 0.96 4.99 -4.23
N SER A 263 0.75 4.54 -5.47
CA SER A 263 0.05 5.33 -6.47
C SER A 263 -1.41 5.57 -6.12
N LEU A 264 -2.12 4.55 -5.63
CA LEU A 264 -3.53 4.71 -5.25
C LEU A 264 -3.69 5.47 -3.93
N LEU A 265 -2.76 5.34 -2.97
CA LEU A 265 -2.71 6.21 -1.79
C LEU A 265 -2.47 7.67 -2.18
N SER A 266 -1.51 7.92 -3.08
CA SER A 266 -1.25 9.26 -3.62
C SER A 266 -2.48 9.84 -4.32
N ALA A 267 -3.20 9.03 -5.10
CA ALA A 267 -4.42 9.43 -5.78
C ALA A 267 -5.55 9.76 -4.77
N VAL A 268 -5.76 8.93 -3.75
CA VAL A 268 -6.76 9.19 -2.68
C VAL A 268 -6.47 10.48 -1.93
N VAL A 269 -5.21 10.69 -1.53
CA VAL A 269 -4.80 11.93 -0.84
C VAL A 269 -5.05 13.15 -1.73
N SER A 270 -4.69 13.07 -3.00
CA SER A 270 -4.89 14.18 -3.93
C SER A 270 -6.36 14.43 -4.25
N ASP A 271 -7.20 13.40 -4.31
CA ASP A 271 -8.65 13.53 -4.46
C ASP A 271 -9.25 14.35 -3.31
N GLY A 272 -8.83 14.04 -2.07
CA GLY A 272 -9.23 14.83 -0.90
C GLY A 272 -8.81 16.31 -0.98
N MET A 273 -7.67 16.61 -1.62
CA MET A 273 -7.18 17.99 -1.78
C MET A 273 -7.94 18.78 -2.86
N ILE A 274 -8.48 18.11 -3.89
CA ILE A 274 -9.12 18.78 -5.04
C ILE A 274 -10.64 18.57 -5.11
N GLY A 275 -11.20 17.71 -4.26
CA GLY A 275 -12.63 17.39 -4.25
C GLY A 275 -13.08 16.60 -5.49
N ASP A 276 -12.25 15.66 -5.98
CA ASP A 276 -12.57 14.78 -7.11
C ASP A 276 -12.39 13.30 -6.72
N THR A 277 -12.61 12.40 -7.65
CA THR A 277 -12.37 10.96 -7.50
C THR A 277 -11.56 10.44 -8.68
N HIS A 278 -10.48 9.70 -8.37
CA HIS A 278 -9.68 9.04 -9.38
C HIS A 278 -10.32 7.73 -9.87
N LYS A 279 -9.83 7.23 -11.00
CA LYS A 279 -10.20 5.93 -11.56
C LYS A 279 -9.08 4.94 -11.24
N SER A 280 -9.22 4.17 -10.17
CA SER A 280 -8.17 3.29 -9.66
C SER A 280 -7.63 2.31 -10.70
N ASN A 281 -8.50 1.74 -11.54
CA ASN A 281 -8.09 0.77 -12.57
C ASN A 281 -7.32 1.42 -13.72
N ALA A 282 -7.74 2.61 -14.17
CA ALA A 282 -7.00 3.38 -15.16
C ALA A 282 -5.65 3.84 -14.60
N GLU A 283 -5.60 4.19 -13.30
CA GLU A 283 -4.36 4.56 -12.62
C GLU A 283 -3.35 3.41 -12.65
N LEU A 284 -3.76 2.18 -12.29
CA LEU A 284 -2.90 1.00 -12.36
C LEU A 284 -2.37 0.73 -13.77
N ILE A 285 -3.22 0.92 -14.81
CA ILE A 285 -2.78 0.77 -16.20
C ILE A 285 -1.74 1.84 -16.55
N GLY A 286 -1.97 3.10 -16.18
CA GLY A 286 -1.01 4.18 -16.39
C GLY A 286 0.33 3.92 -15.69
N GLN A 287 0.29 3.47 -14.44
CA GLN A 287 1.47 3.07 -13.67
C GLN A 287 2.19 1.88 -14.33
N GLY A 288 1.44 0.88 -14.81
CA GLY A 288 2.00 -0.26 -15.51
C GLY A 288 2.70 0.11 -16.81
N LEU A 289 2.06 0.91 -17.65
CA LEU A 289 2.67 1.44 -18.87
C LEU A 289 3.90 2.30 -18.54
N GLY A 290 3.81 3.16 -17.52
CA GLY A 290 4.94 3.95 -17.03
C GLY A 290 6.16 3.08 -16.68
N ASN A 291 5.96 1.97 -15.97
CA ASN A 291 7.03 1.06 -15.59
C ASN A 291 7.60 0.27 -16.79
N ILE A 292 6.74 -0.23 -17.69
CA ILE A 292 7.20 -0.91 -18.91
C ILE A 292 8.13 0.02 -19.71
N PHE A 293 7.67 1.24 -19.99
CA PHE A 293 8.48 2.18 -20.77
C PHE A 293 9.67 2.72 -20.00
N SER A 294 9.57 2.91 -18.66
CA SER A 294 10.73 3.23 -17.83
C SER A 294 11.85 2.20 -18.02
N GLY A 295 11.53 0.92 -17.87
CA GLY A 295 12.52 -0.16 -18.07
C GLY A 295 13.10 -0.18 -19.47
N LEU A 296 12.28 -0.04 -20.52
CA LEU A 296 12.72 -0.01 -21.92
C LEU A 296 13.62 1.19 -22.27
N PHE A 297 13.53 2.28 -21.53
CA PHE A 297 14.35 3.47 -21.70
C PHE A 297 15.45 3.62 -20.64
N GLY A 298 15.80 2.52 -19.96
CA GLY A 298 16.90 2.48 -19.01
C GLY A 298 16.62 3.20 -17.67
N GLY A 299 15.36 3.43 -17.36
CA GLY A 299 14.93 3.96 -16.07
C GLY A 299 14.77 2.87 -15.01
N ILE A 300 14.38 3.30 -13.81
CA ILE A 300 14.10 2.45 -12.66
C ILE A 300 12.58 2.38 -12.41
N PRO A 301 12.09 1.51 -11.50
CA PRO A 301 10.67 1.46 -11.12
C PRO A 301 10.13 2.80 -10.67
N ALA A 302 8.90 3.09 -11.09
CA ALA A 302 8.17 4.33 -10.81
C ALA A 302 6.81 4.07 -10.17
N THR A 303 6.35 5.05 -9.41
CA THR A 303 4.99 5.12 -8.89
C THR A 303 4.52 6.57 -8.77
N GLY A 304 3.25 6.77 -8.39
CA GLY A 304 2.72 8.08 -8.04
C GLY A 304 3.35 8.59 -6.74
N ALA A 305 3.96 9.75 -6.78
CA ALA A 305 4.66 10.34 -5.65
C ALA A 305 3.76 11.29 -4.86
N ILE A 306 3.37 10.94 -3.63
CA ILE A 306 2.46 11.72 -2.77
C ILE A 306 2.94 13.17 -2.63
N ALA A 307 4.21 13.36 -2.24
CA ALA A 307 4.76 14.70 -2.01
C ALA A 307 4.79 15.58 -3.26
N ARG A 308 5.16 15.00 -4.43
CA ARG A 308 5.16 15.72 -5.72
C ARG A 308 3.75 16.03 -6.18
N THR A 309 2.81 15.09 -6.01
CA THR A 309 1.39 15.26 -6.33
C THR A 309 0.77 16.34 -5.46
N ALA A 310 1.05 16.35 -4.15
CA ALA A 310 0.60 17.42 -3.26
C ALA A 310 1.21 18.79 -3.63
N ALA A 311 2.49 18.84 -4.00
CA ALA A 311 3.12 20.04 -4.50
C ALA A 311 2.47 20.55 -5.80
N ASN A 312 2.13 19.65 -6.73
CA ASN A 312 1.38 20.00 -7.93
C ASN A 312 0.05 20.68 -7.60
N VAL A 313 -0.75 20.07 -6.72
CA VAL A 313 -2.05 20.58 -6.29
C VAL A 313 -1.92 21.96 -5.61
N ARG A 314 -0.95 22.12 -4.69
CA ARG A 314 -0.70 23.38 -3.97
C ARG A 314 -0.30 24.52 -4.90
N ASN A 315 0.42 24.22 -5.99
CA ASN A 315 0.83 25.20 -7.00
C ASN A 315 -0.23 25.44 -8.10
N GLY A 316 -1.43 24.89 -7.95
CA GLY A 316 -2.57 25.16 -8.83
C GLY A 316 -2.74 24.18 -9.98
N GLY A 317 -1.97 23.10 -10.04
CA GLY A 317 -2.18 21.98 -10.98
C GLY A 317 -3.53 21.30 -10.74
N ARG A 318 -4.29 21.08 -11.79
CA ARG A 318 -5.64 20.48 -11.74
C ARG A 318 -5.88 19.47 -12.85
N THR A 319 -4.96 19.34 -13.79
CA THR A 319 -5.10 18.38 -14.90
C THR A 319 -3.78 17.64 -15.16
N PRO A 320 -3.82 16.50 -15.87
CA PRO A 320 -2.62 15.76 -16.25
C PRO A 320 -1.61 16.57 -17.10
N ILE A 321 -2.03 17.71 -17.66
CA ILE A 321 -1.13 18.62 -18.39
C ILE A 321 0.00 19.11 -17.48
N ALA A 322 -0.24 19.32 -16.19
CA ALA A 322 0.82 19.67 -15.24
C ALA A 322 1.90 18.58 -15.17
N GLY A 323 1.51 17.30 -15.13
CA GLY A 323 2.45 16.17 -15.15
C GLY A 323 3.19 16.02 -16.48
N ILE A 324 2.52 16.27 -17.61
CA ILE A 324 3.18 16.28 -18.92
C ILE A 324 4.19 17.45 -18.99
N THR A 325 3.82 18.63 -18.51
CA THR A 325 4.72 19.80 -18.43
C THR A 325 5.93 19.51 -17.53
N HIS A 326 5.72 18.83 -16.41
CA HIS A 326 6.80 18.37 -15.53
C HIS A 326 7.81 17.50 -16.31
N CYS A 327 7.34 16.54 -17.11
CA CYS A 327 8.22 15.68 -17.90
C CYS A 327 8.99 16.46 -18.99
N VAL A 328 8.33 17.37 -19.69
CA VAL A 328 8.96 18.24 -20.69
C VAL A 328 10.03 19.12 -20.03
N THR A 329 9.72 19.71 -18.88
CA THR A 329 10.68 20.55 -18.14
C THR A 329 11.90 19.75 -17.69
N LEU A 330 11.71 18.53 -17.15
CA LEU A 330 12.81 17.64 -16.78
C LEU A 330 13.64 17.22 -17.98
N THR A 331 13.02 17.03 -19.15
CA THR A 331 13.76 16.73 -20.40
C THR A 331 14.66 17.91 -20.79
N ILE A 332 14.16 19.14 -20.72
CA ILE A 332 14.97 20.32 -20.99
C ILE A 332 16.12 20.43 -19.98
N ILE A 333 15.86 20.19 -18.70
CA ILE A 333 16.89 20.20 -17.65
C ILE A 333 17.94 19.12 -17.92
N LEU A 334 17.54 17.89 -18.27
CA LEU A 334 18.45 16.81 -18.63
C LEU A 334 19.39 17.20 -19.77
N LEU A 335 18.85 17.76 -20.86
CA LEU A 335 19.61 18.11 -22.04
C LEU A 335 20.57 19.30 -21.84
N VAL A 336 20.23 20.23 -20.94
CA VAL A 336 20.95 21.51 -20.80
C VAL A 336 21.74 21.59 -19.50
N LEU A 337 21.19 21.11 -18.39
CA LEU A 337 21.76 21.36 -17.04
C LEU A 337 22.47 20.14 -16.44
N MET A 338 22.46 18.98 -17.11
CA MET A 338 23.10 17.78 -16.57
C MET A 338 24.62 17.96 -16.27
N PRO A 339 25.41 18.71 -17.07
CA PRO A 339 26.79 19.00 -16.71
C PRO A 339 26.96 19.73 -15.38
N LEU A 340 26.00 20.58 -15.00
CA LEU A 340 26.02 21.25 -13.71
C LEU A 340 25.69 20.29 -12.56
N ALA A 341 24.88 19.28 -12.81
CA ALA A 341 24.59 18.23 -11.82
C ALA A 341 25.84 17.46 -11.41
N ALA A 342 26.83 17.32 -12.28
CA ALA A 342 28.11 16.68 -11.97
C ALA A 342 28.88 17.38 -10.82
N LEU A 343 28.62 18.66 -10.57
CA LEU A 343 29.25 19.44 -9.50
C LEU A 343 28.61 19.21 -8.11
N ILE A 344 27.45 18.58 -8.04
CA ILE A 344 26.70 18.40 -6.79
C ILE A 344 27.49 17.45 -5.86
N PRO A 345 27.73 17.83 -4.58
CA PRO A 345 28.39 16.96 -3.63
C PRO A 345 27.53 15.75 -3.26
N MET A 346 28.11 14.56 -3.20
CA MET A 346 27.44 13.31 -2.80
C MET A 346 26.81 13.43 -1.39
N THR A 347 27.53 14.08 -0.48
CA THR A 347 27.06 14.32 0.89
C THR A 347 25.79 15.19 0.95
N THR A 348 25.63 16.13 0.00
CA THR A 348 24.40 16.93 -0.10
C THR A 348 23.21 16.09 -0.54
N LEU A 349 23.39 15.18 -1.50
CA LEU A 349 22.34 14.26 -1.91
C LEU A 349 21.97 13.29 -0.79
N ALA A 350 22.98 12.79 -0.06
CA ALA A 350 22.75 11.97 1.12
C ALA A 350 21.96 12.75 2.20
N ALA A 351 22.30 14.01 2.45
CA ALA A 351 21.55 14.88 3.36
C ALA A 351 20.09 15.07 2.93
N VAL A 352 19.83 15.24 1.61
CA VAL A 352 18.46 15.32 1.07
C VAL A 352 17.70 14.03 1.38
N LEU A 353 18.30 12.87 1.15
CA LEU A 353 17.65 11.58 1.41
C LEU A 353 17.48 11.27 2.90
N LEU A 354 18.39 11.73 3.77
CA LEU A 354 18.21 11.64 5.22
C LEU A 354 16.97 12.43 5.70
N VAL A 355 16.78 13.64 5.19
CA VAL A 355 15.59 14.45 5.50
C VAL A 355 14.33 13.82 4.90
N VAL A 356 14.40 13.26 3.68
CA VAL A 356 13.29 12.53 3.07
C VAL A 356 12.93 11.29 3.89
N ALA A 357 13.91 10.51 4.35
CA ALA A 357 13.68 9.34 5.20
C ALA A 357 13.01 9.74 6.53
N ALA A 358 13.48 10.81 7.16
CA ALA A 358 12.87 11.32 8.38
C ALA A 358 11.41 11.77 8.19
N ASN A 359 11.12 12.43 7.07
CA ASN A 359 9.76 12.91 6.75
C ASN A 359 8.83 11.80 6.24
N MET A 360 9.37 10.71 5.69
CA MET A 360 8.60 9.57 5.22
C MET A 360 8.13 8.70 6.38
N ALA A 361 8.94 8.60 7.44
CA ALA A 361 8.60 7.82 8.62
C ALA A 361 7.47 8.47 9.41
N ASP A 362 6.31 7.82 9.43
CA ASP A 362 5.17 8.24 10.27
C ASP A 362 5.29 7.64 11.69
N TRP A 363 6.32 8.11 12.42
CA TRP A 363 6.57 7.63 13.78
C TRP A 363 5.42 7.95 14.74
N GLU A 364 4.72 9.05 14.53
CA GLU A 364 3.56 9.40 15.36
C GLU A 364 2.46 8.35 15.24
N SER A 365 2.09 7.99 14.02
CA SER A 365 1.12 6.92 13.77
C SER A 365 1.63 5.56 14.24
N PHE A 366 2.91 5.24 14.02
CA PHE A 366 3.50 3.99 14.48
C PHE A 366 3.39 3.81 16.00
N PHE A 367 3.83 4.80 16.79
CA PHE A 367 3.74 4.72 18.25
C PHE A 367 2.30 4.83 18.77
N ARG A 368 1.45 5.59 18.10
CA ARG A 368 0.02 5.64 18.42
C ARG A 368 -0.63 4.27 18.24
N LEU A 369 -0.38 3.59 17.12
CA LEU A 369 -0.89 2.24 16.86
C LEU A 369 -0.36 1.23 17.90
N CYS A 370 0.92 1.28 18.25
CA CYS A 370 1.48 0.42 19.30
C CYS A 370 0.77 0.56 20.65
N LYS A 371 0.20 1.74 20.94
CA LYS A 371 -0.49 2.03 22.21
C LYS A 371 -1.99 1.74 22.19
N SER A 372 -2.65 1.94 21.05
CA SER A 372 -4.12 1.97 20.98
C SER A 372 -4.74 0.90 20.08
N ALA A 373 -3.96 0.24 19.22
CA ALA A 373 -4.50 -0.77 18.32
C ALA A 373 -4.73 -2.11 19.03
N PRO A 374 -5.61 -2.98 18.49
CA PRO A 374 -5.74 -4.37 18.94
C PRO A 374 -4.40 -5.13 18.87
N LYS A 375 -4.19 -6.09 19.76
CA LYS A 375 -2.93 -6.87 19.82
C LYS A 375 -2.56 -7.52 18.49
N SER A 376 -3.54 -8.03 17.73
CA SER A 376 -3.35 -8.58 16.39
C SER A 376 -2.71 -7.56 15.44
N ASP A 377 -3.21 -6.33 15.45
CA ASP A 377 -2.78 -5.26 14.57
C ASP A 377 -1.38 -4.76 14.96
N ILE A 378 -1.07 -4.74 16.27
CA ILE A 378 0.28 -4.43 16.78
C ILE A 378 1.29 -5.49 16.32
N ILE A 379 0.92 -6.77 16.38
CA ILE A 379 1.79 -7.86 15.89
C ILE A 379 2.10 -7.68 14.41
N VAL A 380 1.10 -7.39 13.58
CA VAL A 380 1.29 -7.14 12.14
C VAL A 380 2.19 -5.93 11.90
N LEU A 381 1.94 -4.81 12.59
CA LEU A 381 2.73 -3.59 12.50
C LEU A 381 4.22 -3.83 12.80
N VAL A 382 4.48 -4.44 13.97
CA VAL A 382 5.84 -4.68 14.45
C VAL A 382 6.55 -5.73 13.59
N ALA A 383 5.86 -6.83 13.24
CA ALA A 383 6.42 -7.85 12.36
C ALA A 383 6.79 -7.27 10.99
N THR A 384 5.90 -6.50 10.35
CA THR A 384 6.16 -5.87 9.06
C THR A 384 7.33 -4.90 9.14
N PHE A 385 7.43 -4.09 10.21
CA PHE A 385 8.55 -3.19 10.45
C PHE A 385 9.88 -3.96 10.52
N PHE A 386 9.98 -4.96 11.39
CA PHE A 386 11.22 -5.71 11.57
C PHE A 386 11.59 -6.53 10.34
N LEU A 387 10.62 -7.15 9.66
CA LEU A 387 10.86 -7.87 8.41
C LEU A 387 11.39 -6.94 7.32
N THR A 388 10.86 -5.70 7.23
CA THR A 388 11.35 -4.70 6.27
C THR A 388 12.77 -4.25 6.57
N VAL A 389 13.16 -4.14 7.85
CA VAL A 389 14.50 -3.66 8.25
C VAL A 389 15.57 -4.74 8.13
N PHE A 390 15.28 -5.97 8.58
CA PHE A 390 16.29 -7.01 8.75
C PHE A 390 16.29 -8.08 7.66
N PHE A 391 15.20 -8.21 6.90
CA PHE A 391 15.05 -9.17 5.82
C PHE A 391 14.77 -8.46 4.49
N ASP A 392 14.31 -9.20 3.52
CA ASP A 392 13.92 -8.63 2.24
C ASP A 392 12.51 -8.00 2.34
N LEU A 393 12.36 -6.86 1.65
CA LEU A 393 11.11 -6.13 1.52
C LEU A 393 9.98 -7.00 0.93
N VAL A 394 10.32 -7.90 -0.01
CA VAL A 394 9.40 -8.86 -0.62
C VAL A 394 8.78 -9.73 0.46
N VAL A 395 9.63 -10.34 1.28
CA VAL A 395 9.24 -11.20 2.40
C VAL A 395 8.37 -10.45 3.42
N ALA A 396 8.70 -9.18 3.69
CA ALA A 396 7.95 -8.36 4.64
C ALA A 396 6.49 -8.12 4.20
N ILE A 397 6.27 -7.83 2.92
CA ILE A 397 4.93 -7.61 2.37
C ILE A 397 4.15 -8.92 2.31
N GLU A 398 4.76 -9.99 1.78
CA GLU A 398 4.11 -11.30 1.66
C GLU A 398 3.68 -11.84 3.03
N ILE A 399 4.59 -11.89 3.99
CA ILE A 399 4.29 -12.36 5.35
C ILE A 399 3.32 -11.40 6.05
N GLY A 400 3.51 -10.07 5.90
CA GLY A 400 2.63 -9.07 6.51
C GLY A 400 1.18 -9.23 6.08
N VAL A 401 0.92 -9.39 4.78
CA VAL A 401 -0.43 -9.59 4.23
C VAL A 401 -1.04 -10.91 4.70
N VAL A 402 -0.27 -12.02 4.63
CA VAL A 402 -0.74 -13.33 5.09
C VAL A 402 -1.05 -13.30 6.59
N LEU A 403 -0.15 -12.74 7.40
CA LEU A 403 -0.34 -12.61 8.85
C LEU A 403 -1.56 -11.75 9.20
N ALA A 404 -1.74 -10.62 8.51
CA ALA A 404 -2.90 -9.76 8.70
C ALA A 404 -4.20 -10.48 8.35
N ALA A 405 -4.24 -11.22 7.23
CA ALA A 405 -5.39 -12.00 6.83
C ALA A 405 -5.73 -13.09 7.85
N LEU A 406 -4.74 -13.84 8.33
CA LEU A 406 -4.93 -14.88 9.35
C LEU A 406 -5.44 -14.31 10.68
N LEU A 407 -4.87 -13.20 11.14
CA LEU A 407 -5.29 -12.57 12.39
C LEU A 407 -6.67 -11.90 12.27
N PHE A 408 -7.00 -11.37 11.08
CA PHE A 408 -8.35 -10.88 10.80
C PHE A 408 -9.38 -12.02 10.83
N MET A 409 -9.09 -13.16 10.19
CA MET A 409 -9.96 -14.34 10.22
C MET A 409 -10.16 -14.85 11.66
N LYS A 410 -9.09 -14.91 12.45
CA LYS A 410 -9.19 -15.27 13.88
C LYS A 410 -10.11 -14.30 14.62
N ARG A 411 -9.93 -13.00 14.46
CA ARG A 411 -10.77 -11.99 15.11
C ARG A 411 -12.24 -12.07 14.67
N MET A 412 -12.50 -12.35 13.39
CA MET A 412 -13.88 -12.58 12.91
C MET A 412 -14.52 -13.81 13.55
N ALA A 413 -13.75 -14.89 13.72
CA ALA A 413 -14.24 -16.08 14.41
C ALA A 413 -14.54 -15.83 15.90
N GLU A 414 -13.72 -15.03 16.58
CA GLU A 414 -13.91 -14.66 17.99
C GLU A 414 -15.12 -13.73 18.21
N THR A 415 -15.61 -13.04 17.18
CA THR A 415 -16.82 -12.21 17.25
C THR A 415 -18.11 -12.99 17.03
N ALA A 416 -18.02 -14.22 16.49
CA ALA A 416 -19.15 -15.11 16.41
C ALA A 416 -19.44 -15.73 17.79
N ASP A 417 -20.67 -15.73 18.22
CA ASP A 417 -21.10 -16.25 19.52
C ASP A 417 -22.47 -16.89 19.39
N ILE A 418 -22.72 -17.94 20.17
CA ILE A 418 -24.02 -18.58 20.27
C ILE A 418 -24.50 -18.46 21.70
N LYS A 419 -25.57 -17.71 21.91
CA LYS A 419 -26.16 -17.44 23.21
C LYS A 419 -27.43 -18.25 23.40
N ALA A 420 -27.55 -18.92 24.52
CA ALA A 420 -28.82 -19.46 24.97
C ALA A 420 -29.71 -18.27 25.41
N TRP A 421 -30.79 -18.02 24.70
CA TRP A 421 -31.52 -16.77 24.79
C TRP A 421 -32.59 -16.74 25.90
N LYS A 422 -32.88 -17.90 26.50
CA LYS A 422 -33.97 -18.05 27.47
C LYS A 422 -33.82 -17.16 28.73
N TYR A 423 -32.64 -16.62 29.01
CA TYR A 423 -32.37 -15.90 30.28
C TYR A 423 -31.50 -14.64 30.09
N THR A 424 -31.34 -14.12 28.89
CA THR A 424 -30.49 -12.94 28.65
C THR A 424 -31.37 -11.68 28.50
N ASP A 425 -31.21 -10.71 29.38
CA ASP A 425 -31.68 -9.34 29.19
C ASP A 425 -30.85 -8.70 28.07
N SER A 426 -31.28 -8.86 26.83
CA SER A 426 -30.63 -8.22 25.68
C SER A 426 -31.36 -6.90 25.39
N PRO A 427 -30.64 -5.78 25.17
CA PRO A 427 -31.26 -4.48 24.93
C PRO A 427 -32.08 -4.41 23.62
N ASP A 428 -31.93 -5.41 22.73
CA ASP A 428 -32.58 -5.47 21.41
C ASP A 428 -33.91 -6.27 21.41
N ILE A 429 -34.44 -6.66 22.59
CA ILE A 429 -35.66 -7.43 22.73
C ILE A 429 -36.84 -6.46 22.89
N THR A 430 -37.88 -6.61 22.06
CA THR A 430 -39.12 -5.89 22.24
C THR A 430 -39.87 -6.38 23.48
N PRO A 431 -40.69 -5.53 24.17
CA PRO A 431 -41.42 -5.97 25.35
C PRO A 431 -42.28 -7.22 25.12
N GLY A 432 -42.89 -7.38 23.95
CA GLY A 432 -43.71 -8.56 23.60
C GLY A 432 -42.87 -9.83 23.39
N GLU A 433 -41.66 -9.72 22.83
CA GLU A 433 -40.71 -10.84 22.71
C GLU A 433 -40.22 -11.30 24.09
N ALA A 434 -39.93 -10.35 24.99
CA ALA A 434 -39.49 -10.64 26.35
C ALA A 434 -40.55 -11.37 27.19
N GLU A 435 -41.81 -11.00 27.04
CA GLU A 435 -42.94 -11.62 27.72
C GLU A 435 -43.10 -13.08 27.25
N LYS A 436 -43.13 -13.32 25.94
CA LYS A 436 -43.23 -14.68 25.37
C LYS A 436 -42.06 -15.58 25.78
N LEU A 437 -40.83 -15.05 25.80
CA LEU A 437 -39.65 -15.81 26.18
C LEU A 437 -39.65 -16.28 27.65
N ARG A 438 -40.36 -15.56 28.53
CA ARG A 438 -40.50 -15.96 29.95
C ARG A 438 -41.43 -17.16 30.13
N ASP A 439 -42.43 -17.32 29.28
CA ASP A 439 -43.48 -18.33 29.41
C ASP A 439 -43.24 -19.59 28.57
N ILE A 440 -42.09 -19.71 27.90
CA ILE A 440 -41.78 -20.87 27.02
C ILE A 440 -41.66 -22.15 27.82
N PRO A 441 -42.32 -23.25 27.38
CA PRO A 441 -42.19 -24.58 27.98
C PRO A 441 -40.73 -25.06 28.05
N HIS A 442 -40.38 -25.80 29.09
CA HIS A 442 -39.03 -26.36 29.26
C HIS A 442 -38.59 -27.33 28.15
N SER A 443 -39.54 -27.79 27.32
CA SER A 443 -39.32 -28.65 26.16
C SER A 443 -38.84 -27.89 24.90
N ILE A 444 -38.80 -26.55 24.94
CA ILE A 444 -38.31 -25.70 23.87
C ILE A 444 -37.03 -25.02 24.33
N SER A 445 -35.98 -25.10 23.52
CA SER A 445 -34.72 -24.38 23.73
C SER A 445 -34.54 -23.32 22.66
N VAL A 446 -34.17 -22.09 23.05
CA VAL A 446 -33.99 -20.98 22.13
C VAL A 446 -32.51 -20.55 22.14
N PHE A 447 -31.94 -20.42 20.96
CA PHE A 447 -30.55 -19.97 20.77
C PHE A 447 -30.51 -18.82 19.77
N GLU A 448 -29.66 -17.83 20.02
CA GLU A 448 -29.34 -16.81 19.06
C GLU A 448 -27.91 -16.96 18.59
N ILE A 449 -27.73 -17.01 17.26
CA ILE A 449 -26.42 -16.98 16.63
C ILE A 449 -26.10 -15.54 16.28
N CYS A 450 -24.96 -15.04 16.76
CA CYS A 450 -24.47 -13.69 16.54
C CYS A 450 -23.18 -13.70 15.72
N GLY A 451 -23.07 -12.77 14.77
CA GLY A 451 -21.88 -12.61 13.94
C GLY A 451 -21.83 -13.49 12.69
N PRO A 452 -20.83 -13.29 11.85
CA PRO A 452 -20.66 -14.07 10.61
C PRO A 452 -20.23 -15.49 10.93
N MET A 453 -20.86 -16.47 10.30
CA MET A 453 -20.57 -17.89 10.49
C MET A 453 -19.71 -18.38 9.32
N PHE A 454 -18.39 -18.23 9.46
CA PHE A 454 -17.39 -18.75 8.54
C PHE A 454 -16.65 -19.95 9.13
N PHE A 455 -15.81 -20.62 8.35
CA PHE A 455 -15.13 -21.87 8.69
C PHE A 455 -14.54 -21.92 10.11
N ALA A 456 -13.95 -20.82 10.60
CA ALA A 456 -13.33 -20.77 11.94
C ALA A 456 -14.34 -20.64 13.09
N ALA A 457 -15.60 -20.27 12.81
CA ALA A 457 -16.69 -20.15 13.80
C ALA A 457 -17.79 -21.23 13.62
N ALA A 458 -17.75 -21.95 12.51
CA ALA A 458 -18.81 -22.89 12.13
C ALA A 458 -19.03 -24.03 13.16
N ASP A 459 -17.95 -24.50 13.81
CA ASP A 459 -18.04 -25.55 14.81
C ASP A 459 -18.79 -25.13 16.08
N GLN A 460 -18.93 -23.83 16.32
CA GLN A 460 -19.73 -23.33 17.44
C GLN A 460 -21.21 -23.74 17.32
N ILE A 461 -21.75 -23.88 16.09
CA ILE A 461 -23.11 -24.37 15.83
C ILE A 461 -23.33 -25.74 16.51
N LEU A 462 -22.30 -26.58 16.54
CA LEU A 462 -22.36 -27.91 17.11
C LEU A 462 -22.43 -27.90 18.64
N ASN A 463 -22.14 -26.76 19.29
CA ASN A 463 -22.27 -26.58 20.74
C ASN A 463 -23.71 -26.28 21.18
N ILE A 464 -24.67 -26.19 20.23
CA ILE A 464 -26.09 -26.09 20.54
C ILE A 464 -26.50 -27.41 21.21
N ASN A 465 -26.54 -27.42 22.54
CA ASN A 465 -26.90 -28.57 23.34
C ASN A 465 -28.38 -28.51 23.75
N SER A 466 -29.12 -29.56 23.38
CA SER A 466 -30.48 -29.76 23.86
C SER A 466 -30.48 -30.53 25.18
N HIS A 467 -31.28 -30.11 26.14
CA HIS A 467 -31.53 -30.85 27.38
C HIS A 467 -32.30 -32.15 27.12
N HIS A 468 -32.30 -33.11 28.09
CA HIS A 468 -32.91 -34.43 27.93
C HIS A 468 -34.42 -34.43 27.62
N HIS A 469 -35.11 -33.27 27.81
CA HIS A 469 -36.55 -33.12 27.56
C HIS A 469 -36.86 -32.16 26.40
N THR A 470 -35.84 -31.69 25.65
CA THR A 470 -36.06 -30.77 24.53
C THR A 470 -36.70 -31.49 23.34
N LYS A 471 -37.85 -30.99 22.87
CA LYS A 471 -38.57 -31.47 21.68
C LYS A 471 -38.37 -30.53 20.46
N ALA A 472 -38.19 -29.22 20.75
CA ALA A 472 -37.96 -28.23 19.71
C ALA A 472 -36.78 -27.31 20.06
N VAL A 473 -35.98 -26.94 19.04
CA VAL A 473 -34.88 -25.97 19.16
C VAL A 473 -35.15 -24.84 18.16
N VAL A 474 -35.33 -23.63 18.68
CA VAL A 474 -35.51 -22.41 17.89
C VAL A 474 -34.17 -21.70 17.77
N ILE A 475 -33.73 -21.45 16.53
CA ILE A 475 -32.46 -20.78 16.20
C ILE A 475 -32.78 -19.44 15.57
N ARG A 476 -32.46 -18.37 16.28
CA ARG A 476 -32.58 -17.00 15.77
C ARG A 476 -31.32 -16.62 15.02
N MET A 477 -31.45 -16.17 13.76
CA MET A 477 -30.33 -15.82 12.87
C MET A 477 -30.32 -14.33 12.47
N ARG A 478 -31.05 -13.47 13.20
CA ARG A 478 -31.14 -12.03 12.92
C ARG A 478 -29.75 -11.35 12.86
N SER A 479 -28.86 -11.77 13.74
CA SER A 479 -27.52 -11.21 13.87
C SER A 479 -26.47 -11.92 13.01
N VAL A 480 -26.88 -12.82 12.08
CA VAL A 480 -25.98 -13.53 11.16
C VAL A 480 -26.00 -12.86 9.78
N PRO A 481 -24.99 -12.04 9.44
CA PRO A 481 -24.98 -11.35 8.15
C PRO A 481 -24.59 -12.24 6.99
N ALA A 482 -23.79 -13.31 7.23
CA ALA A 482 -23.30 -14.20 6.20
C ALA A 482 -22.91 -15.56 6.76
N ILE A 483 -23.06 -16.60 5.91
CA ILE A 483 -22.59 -17.97 6.14
C ILE A 483 -21.81 -18.48 4.93
N ASP A 484 -20.89 -19.43 5.18
CA ASP A 484 -20.13 -20.13 4.14
C ASP A 484 -20.45 -21.63 4.07
N ALA A 485 -19.75 -22.36 3.21
CA ALA A 485 -19.92 -23.80 3.05
C ALA A 485 -19.59 -24.60 4.33
N SER A 486 -18.71 -24.10 5.18
CA SER A 486 -18.38 -24.75 6.45
C SER A 486 -19.51 -24.61 7.47
N ALA A 487 -20.14 -23.44 7.54
CA ALA A 487 -21.34 -23.23 8.34
C ALA A 487 -22.49 -24.13 7.87
N MET A 488 -22.68 -24.29 6.55
CA MET A 488 -23.67 -25.22 5.99
C MET A 488 -23.42 -26.64 6.42
N LYS A 489 -22.16 -27.11 6.36
CA LYS A 489 -21.79 -28.44 6.87
C LYS A 489 -22.18 -28.63 8.34
N SER A 490 -21.89 -27.65 9.18
CA SER A 490 -22.23 -27.70 10.61
C SER A 490 -23.75 -27.66 10.85
N LEU A 491 -24.50 -26.91 10.05
CA LEU A 491 -25.97 -26.91 10.09
C LEU A 491 -26.56 -28.27 9.68
N HIS A 492 -26.03 -28.91 8.65
CA HIS A 492 -26.42 -30.28 8.28
C HIS A 492 -26.14 -31.28 9.40
N GLU A 493 -24.97 -31.15 10.05
CA GLU A 493 -24.62 -32.04 11.17
C GLU A 493 -25.54 -31.80 12.37
N LEU A 494 -25.86 -30.52 12.69
CA LEU A 494 -26.84 -30.17 13.71
C LEU A 494 -28.22 -30.76 13.38
N SER A 495 -28.68 -30.63 12.12
CA SER A 495 -29.95 -31.21 11.66
C SER A 495 -29.99 -32.72 11.82
N ASN A 496 -28.91 -33.42 11.44
CA ASN A 496 -28.80 -34.86 11.63
C ASN A 496 -28.79 -35.29 13.10
N ARG A 497 -28.14 -34.51 13.98
CA ARG A 497 -28.15 -34.75 15.43
C ARG A 497 -29.56 -34.55 16.02
N ALA A 498 -30.25 -33.48 15.60
CA ALA A 498 -31.61 -33.17 16.03
C ALA A 498 -32.59 -34.28 15.61
N LYS A 499 -32.53 -34.73 14.33
CA LYS A 499 -33.35 -35.84 13.82
C LYS A 499 -33.15 -37.13 14.61
N ARG A 500 -31.92 -37.48 14.96
CA ARG A 500 -31.62 -38.68 15.77
C ARG A 500 -32.22 -38.63 17.17
N LYS A 501 -32.42 -37.41 17.71
CA LYS A 501 -33.01 -37.17 19.05
C LYS A 501 -34.50 -36.84 19.00
N ASN A 502 -35.15 -36.91 17.84
CA ASN A 502 -36.52 -36.49 17.58
C ASN A 502 -36.79 -35.03 18.01
N ILE A 503 -35.82 -34.15 17.72
CA ILE A 503 -35.92 -32.71 17.99
C ILE A 503 -36.18 -31.98 16.67
N THR A 504 -37.22 -31.13 16.66
CA THR A 504 -37.51 -30.27 15.52
C THR A 504 -36.65 -29.00 15.60
N LEU A 505 -35.92 -28.69 14.50
CA LEU A 505 -35.19 -27.43 14.33
C LEU A 505 -36.09 -26.39 13.67
N ILE A 506 -36.19 -25.21 14.26
CA ILE A 506 -36.96 -24.08 13.76
C ILE A 506 -36.04 -22.88 13.62
N PHE A 507 -36.11 -22.18 12.51
CA PHE A 507 -35.28 -21.02 12.22
C PHE A 507 -36.11 -19.75 12.17
N SER A 508 -35.60 -18.65 12.73
CA SER A 508 -36.25 -17.35 12.66
C SER A 508 -35.29 -16.23 12.28
N HIS A 509 -35.82 -15.20 11.62
CA HIS A 509 -35.03 -14.03 11.15
C HIS A 509 -33.80 -14.40 10.33
N VAL A 510 -33.90 -15.33 9.41
CA VAL A 510 -32.78 -15.67 8.52
C VAL A 510 -32.60 -14.54 7.51
N ASN A 511 -31.43 -13.89 7.52
CA ASN A 511 -31.10 -12.79 6.60
C ASN A 511 -30.97 -13.28 5.15
N GLU A 512 -31.00 -12.35 4.19
CA GLU A 512 -31.03 -12.62 2.75
C GLU A 512 -29.88 -13.53 2.28
N GLN A 513 -28.62 -13.25 2.67
CA GLN A 513 -27.46 -14.04 2.25
C GLN A 513 -27.49 -15.46 2.83
N PRO A 514 -27.68 -15.69 4.15
CA PRO A 514 -27.85 -17.02 4.71
C PRO A 514 -29.02 -17.78 4.08
N MET A 515 -30.16 -17.13 3.87
CA MET A 515 -31.34 -17.75 3.25
C MET A 515 -31.02 -18.25 1.84
N HIS A 516 -30.41 -17.40 1.01
CA HIS A 516 -30.00 -17.76 -0.35
C HIS A 516 -29.03 -18.95 -0.39
N VAL A 517 -28.09 -19.00 0.55
CA VAL A 517 -27.13 -20.13 0.62
C VAL A 517 -27.84 -21.41 1.04
N MET A 518 -28.75 -21.36 2.04
CA MET A 518 -29.53 -22.49 2.51
C MET A 518 -30.48 -23.04 1.43
N GLU A 519 -31.12 -22.16 0.64
CA GLU A 519 -31.94 -22.54 -0.51
C GLU A 519 -31.12 -23.27 -1.56
N LYS A 520 -29.99 -22.69 -1.95
CA LYS A 520 -29.12 -23.26 -2.97
C LYS A 520 -28.52 -24.60 -2.58
N ASP A 521 -28.28 -24.80 -1.29
CA ASP A 521 -27.74 -26.05 -0.73
C ASP A 521 -28.84 -27.15 -0.56
N GLY A 522 -30.12 -26.81 -0.65
CA GLY A 522 -31.24 -27.70 -0.39
C GLY A 522 -31.53 -27.94 1.10
N PHE A 523 -30.96 -27.12 1.98
CA PHE A 523 -31.14 -27.26 3.43
C PHE A 523 -32.56 -26.94 3.88
N ILE A 524 -33.26 -26.03 3.19
CA ILE A 524 -34.63 -25.65 3.50
C ILE A 524 -35.58 -26.83 3.26
N GLU A 525 -35.39 -27.56 2.16
CA GLU A 525 -36.16 -28.79 1.86
C GLU A 525 -35.85 -29.90 2.86
N LEU A 526 -34.59 -29.99 3.32
CA LEU A 526 -34.15 -31.00 4.30
C LEU A 526 -34.80 -30.82 5.66
N VAL A 527 -34.90 -29.54 6.13
CA VAL A 527 -35.47 -29.19 7.44
C VAL A 527 -36.99 -29.07 7.39
N GLY A 528 -37.53 -28.66 6.24
CA GLY A 528 -38.95 -28.34 6.02
C GLY A 528 -39.20 -26.85 5.97
N LYS A 529 -39.85 -26.34 4.93
CA LYS A 529 -40.12 -24.90 4.75
C LYS A 529 -40.98 -24.32 5.87
N GLU A 530 -41.85 -25.13 6.45
CA GLU A 530 -42.72 -24.79 7.57
C GLU A 530 -41.93 -24.44 8.85
N ASN A 531 -40.66 -24.82 8.95
CA ASN A 531 -39.80 -24.55 10.09
C ASN A 531 -39.01 -23.23 9.95
N PHE A 532 -39.22 -22.44 8.89
CA PHE A 532 -38.59 -21.13 8.69
C PHE A 532 -39.59 -20.00 8.85
N HIS A 533 -39.38 -19.10 9.82
CA HIS A 533 -40.28 -18.01 10.18
C HIS A 533 -39.59 -16.65 10.04
N GLU A 534 -40.37 -15.62 9.64
CA GLU A 534 -39.84 -14.27 9.46
C GLU A 534 -39.48 -13.60 10.79
N ASN A 535 -40.17 -13.95 11.85
CA ASN A 535 -39.97 -13.37 13.19
C ASN A 535 -39.90 -14.47 14.27
N ILE A 536 -39.42 -14.08 15.46
CA ILE A 536 -39.21 -15.02 16.56
C ILE A 536 -40.53 -15.41 17.22
N VAL A 537 -41.55 -14.53 17.21
CA VAL A 537 -42.85 -14.76 17.87
C VAL A 537 -43.56 -15.92 17.14
N ASP A 538 -43.64 -15.84 15.81
CA ASP A 538 -44.25 -16.90 14.99
C ASP A 538 -43.52 -18.23 15.15
N ALA A 539 -42.17 -18.17 15.22
CA ALA A 539 -41.33 -19.37 15.44
C ALA A 539 -41.61 -20.01 16.82
N LEU A 540 -41.86 -19.20 17.85
CA LEU A 540 -42.16 -19.67 19.19
C LEU A 540 -43.61 -20.22 19.27
N ASP A 541 -44.58 -19.56 18.66
CA ASP A 541 -45.95 -20.03 18.60
C ASP A 541 -46.02 -21.40 17.91
N TYR A 542 -45.33 -21.53 16.76
CA TYR A 542 -45.22 -22.79 16.05
C TYR A 542 -44.51 -23.88 16.88
N ALA A 543 -43.45 -23.53 17.59
CA ALA A 543 -42.76 -24.47 18.47
C ALA A 543 -43.65 -24.96 19.63
N GLU A 544 -44.49 -24.08 20.19
CA GLU A 544 -45.46 -24.45 21.25
C GLU A 544 -46.54 -25.40 20.72
N GLU A 545 -47.05 -25.17 19.50
CA GLU A 545 -48.04 -26.07 18.87
C GLU A 545 -47.45 -27.47 18.66
N LEU A 546 -46.20 -27.58 18.23
CA LEU A 546 -45.52 -28.85 18.02
C LEU A 546 -45.27 -29.66 19.30
N VAL A 547 -45.18 -28.99 20.45
CA VAL A 547 -44.80 -29.61 21.72
C VAL A 547 -46.03 -30.00 22.57
N ARG A 548 -47.19 -29.35 22.29
CA ARG A 548 -48.48 -29.74 22.88
C ARG A 548 -48.90 -31.14 22.39
#